data_1870d37ed3263e1c15fd54008f94a54b
#
_entry.id   1870d37ed3263e1c15fd54008f94a54b
#
_cell.length_a   1.000
_cell.length_b   1.000
_cell.length_c   1.000
_cell.angle_alpha   90.00
_cell.angle_beta   90.00
_cell.angle_gamma   90.00
#
_symmetry.space_group_name_H-M   'P 1'
#
loop_
_entity.id
_entity.type
_entity.pdbx_description
1 polymer ?
#
loop_
_entity_poly.entity_id
_entity_poly.type
_entity_poly.pdbx_seq_one_letter_code
_entity_poly.pdbx_strand_id
1 'polypeptide(L)'
;MTEDNLHTKIDLENGSPAFAKPVLAEVAVFNEDALLTMSERMQSNELDLILTSPPYFNARDYSQYKSVQDYLAQMKQIFTMAYDRLKESRMCVVNISPVLVEREKRSKQSYRIPLPFYFVPMMEEIGFEFLEDIIWMKPDGSAPNRNGGFYRHRKPIAYKPNIVTEYILVFKKPAPFLIDKVIKNDSLVADGYERTNVWQFNPDTSNWHPAPFPEALAERVIKYYSYENDLVYDCFAGSGTVGRVCQRLKRKSILSEIKTDYYTKMIEVNGW
;
A
#
# COMPACT_ATOMS: atom_id res chain seq x y z
N MET A 1 -27.57 32.18 30.92
CA MET A 1 -26.67 33.31 31.16
C MET A 1 -25.49 32.76 31.90
N THR A 2 -24.45 32.51 31.20
CA THR A 2 -23.10 33.07 31.25
C THR A 2 -22.27 32.41 30.17
N GLU A 3 -21.82 33.24 29.26
CA GLU A 3 -20.83 32.94 28.20
C GLU A 3 -19.48 32.85 28.88
N ASP A 4 -18.73 31.75 28.59
CA ASP A 4 -17.30 31.70 28.89
C ASP A 4 -16.52 31.84 27.58
N ASN A 5 -15.92 33.02 27.44
CA ASN A 5 -14.99 33.40 26.41
C ASN A 5 -13.68 32.62 26.52
N LEU A 6 -13.33 31.87 25.49
CA LEU A 6 -11.96 31.37 25.29
C LEU A 6 -11.07 32.52 24.81
N HIS A 7 -10.31 33.11 25.72
CA HIS A 7 -9.24 34.04 25.39
C HIS A 7 -8.02 33.28 24.84
N THR A 8 -7.80 33.41 23.55
CA THR A 8 -6.54 33.05 22.90
C THR A 8 -5.47 34.04 23.34
N LYS A 9 -4.53 33.63 24.17
CA LYS A 9 -3.30 34.42 24.42
C LYS A 9 -2.39 34.29 23.21
N ILE A 10 -2.16 35.40 22.54
CA ILE A 10 -1.13 35.54 21.49
C ILE A 10 0.14 35.99 22.22
N ASP A 11 1.12 35.06 22.32
CA ASP A 11 2.47 35.43 22.72
C ASP A 11 3.21 36.01 21.51
N LEU A 12 3.40 37.33 21.54
CA LEU A 12 4.17 38.09 20.57
C LEU A 12 5.62 38.22 21.05
N GLU A 13 6.40 37.13 21.00
CA GLU A 13 7.86 37.26 20.99
C GLU A 13 8.48 36.07 20.24
N ASN A 14 9.08 36.40 19.07
CA ASN A 14 10.06 35.63 18.29
C ASN A 14 9.60 34.31 17.66
N GLY A 15 9.48 34.34 16.37
CA GLY A 15 9.48 33.13 15.51
C GLY A 15 8.21 33.01 14.69
N SER A 16 8.39 32.61 13.46
CA SER A 16 7.36 32.27 12.49
C SER A 16 6.20 31.49 13.15
N PRO A 17 4.97 31.67 12.68
CA PRO A 17 3.84 30.97 13.27
C PRO A 17 4.10 29.47 13.17
N ALA A 18 4.30 28.82 14.31
CA ALA A 18 4.27 27.38 14.40
C ALA A 18 2.85 26.99 13.96
N PHE A 19 2.73 26.48 12.74
CA PHE A 19 1.49 25.86 12.30
C PHE A 19 1.14 24.79 13.33
N ALA A 20 0.05 25.00 14.07
CA ALA A 20 -0.48 23.98 14.96
C ALA A 20 -0.65 22.71 14.11
N LYS A 21 0.03 21.61 14.51
CA LYS A 21 -0.15 20.33 13.80
C LYS A 21 -1.65 20.06 13.76
N PRO A 22 -2.24 19.83 12.57
CA PRO A 22 -3.63 19.47 12.52
C PRO A 22 -3.79 18.20 13.36
N VAL A 23 -4.77 18.18 14.27
CA VAL A 23 -5.17 16.94 14.96
C VAL A 23 -5.71 16.04 13.86
N LEU A 24 -4.90 15.09 13.42
CA LEU A 24 -5.30 14.14 12.39
C LEU A 24 -6.51 13.38 12.92
N ALA A 25 -7.61 13.41 12.16
CA ALA A 25 -8.68 12.45 12.35
C ALA A 25 -8.09 11.03 12.34
N GLU A 26 -8.77 10.07 12.96
CA GLU A 26 -8.30 8.66 12.93
C GLU A 26 -8.01 8.18 11.50
N VAL A 27 -8.79 8.64 10.52
CA VAL A 27 -8.59 8.44 9.08
C VAL A 27 -8.66 9.78 8.37
N ALA A 28 -7.56 10.19 7.75
CA ALA A 28 -7.49 11.38 6.90
C ALA A 28 -7.41 10.94 5.42
N VAL A 29 -8.30 11.44 4.59
CA VAL A 29 -8.39 11.05 3.16
C VAL A 29 -8.24 12.28 2.28
N PHE A 30 -7.39 12.21 1.26
CA PHE A 30 -7.11 13.30 0.34
C PHE A 30 -7.34 12.87 -1.11
N ASN A 31 -8.11 13.68 -1.86
CA ASN A 31 -8.25 13.51 -3.30
C ASN A 31 -7.09 14.22 -4.01
N GLU A 32 -5.92 13.65 -3.85
CA GLU A 32 -4.65 14.23 -4.33
C GLU A 32 -3.74 13.12 -4.88
N ASP A 33 -2.78 13.54 -5.71
CA ASP A 33 -1.63 12.69 -6.04
C ASP A 33 -0.81 12.38 -4.79
N ALA A 34 -0.24 11.19 -4.73
CA ALA A 34 0.56 10.74 -3.58
C ALA A 34 1.74 11.66 -3.26
N LEU A 35 2.41 12.22 -4.30
CA LEU A 35 3.51 13.16 -4.10
C LEU A 35 3.03 14.46 -3.47
N LEU A 36 1.88 14.98 -3.92
CA LEU A 36 1.30 16.19 -3.34
C LEU A 36 0.91 15.97 -1.88
N THR A 37 0.21 14.87 -1.58
CA THR A 37 -0.14 14.56 -0.19
C THR A 37 1.09 14.45 0.71
N MET A 38 2.13 13.76 0.27
CA MET A 38 3.36 13.62 1.05
C MET A 38 4.12 14.94 1.23
N SER A 39 4.14 15.82 0.19
CA SER A 39 4.83 17.10 0.28
C SER A 39 4.11 18.12 1.16
N GLU A 40 2.78 18.19 1.07
CA GLU A 40 1.99 19.24 1.72
C GLU A 40 1.43 18.83 3.09
N ARG A 41 1.25 17.53 3.34
CA ARG A 41 0.54 17.02 4.51
C ARG A 41 1.42 16.28 5.53
N MET A 42 2.65 15.92 5.15
CA MET A 42 3.53 15.08 5.97
C MET A 42 4.90 15.69 6.16
N GLN A 43 5.49 15.43 7.31
CA GLN A 43 6.87 15.77 7.61
C GLN A 43 7.79 14.57 7.39
N SER A 44 9.11 14.82 7.23
CA SER A 44 10.11 13.76 7.21
C SER A 44 10.06 12.93 8.50
N ASN A 45 10.21 11.61 8.38
CA ASN A 45 10.18 10.67 9.51
C ASN A 45 8.89 10.76 10.37
N GLU A 46 7.73 10.87 9.75
CA GLU A 46 6.45 10.94 10.45
C GLU A 46 5.67 9.62 10.44
N LEU A 47 5.79 8.85 9.36
CA LEU A 47 5.03 7.61 9.16
C LEU A 47 5.65 6.43 9.92
N ASP A 48 4.77 5.58 10.48
CA ASP A 48 5.18 4.34 11.16
C ASP A 48 5.07 3.10 10.26
N LEU A 49 4.18 3.12 9.28
CA LEU A 49 4.01 2.05 8.30
C LEU A 49 3.52 2.64 6.99
N ILE A 50 4.05 2.14 5.88
CA ILE A 50 3.46 2.30 4.56
C ILE A 50 2.92 0.95 4.13
N LEU A 51 1.62 0.87 3.83
CA LEU A 51 0.98 -0.32 3.28
C LEU A 51 0.17 0.09 2.06
N THR A 52 0.57 -0.41 0.91
CA THR A 52 -0.04 0.03 -0.35
C THR A 52 0.02 -1.03 -1.45
N SER A 53 -0.86 -0.87 -2.45
CA SER A 53 -0.82 -1.64 -3.69
C SER A 53 -0.82 -0.65 -4.87
N PRO A 54 0.34 -0.40 -5.50
CA PRO A 54 0.42 0.54 -6.60
C PRO A 54 -0.41 0.08 -7.80
N PRO A 55 -0.87 1.00 -8.66
CA PRO A 55 -1.52 0.64 -9.89
C PRO A 55 -0.60 -0.23 -10.74
N TYR A 56 -1.08 -1.40 -11.18
CA TYR A 56 -0.26 -2.30 -11.98
C TYR A 56 -0.17 -1.77 -13.42
N PHE A 57 1.03 -1.85 -13.99
CA PHE A 57 1.34 -1.34 -15.33
C PHE A 57 0.29 -1.77 -16.37
N ASN A 58 -0.44 -0.80 -16.93
CA ASN A 58 -1.47 -0.98 -17.97
C ASN A 58 -2.47 -2.14 -17.72
N ALA A 59 -2.66 -2.53 -16.47
CA ALA A 59 -3.59 -3.59 -16.12
C ALA A 59 -5.05 -3.11 -16.05
N ARG A 60 -5.25 -1.79 -15.95
CA ARG A 60 -6.56 -1.13 -15.85
C ARG A 60 -6.53 0.20 -16.59
N ASP A 61 -7.70 0.75 -16.90
CA ASP A 61 -7.86 2.01 -17.64
C ASP A 61 -7.21 3.22 -16.93
N TYR A 62 -7.09 3.14 -15.60
CA TYR A 62 -6.47 4.19 -14.79
C TYR A 62 -4.95 4.08 -14.67
N SER A 63 -4.32 3.09 -15.25
CA SER A 63 -2.87 2.84 -15.16
C SER A 63 -2.23 2.76 -16.55
N GLN A 64 -2.40 3.81 -17.35
CA GLN A 64 -1.87 3.88 -18.72
C GLN A 64 -0.50 4.55 -18.74
N TYR A 65 0.54 3.78 -18.99
CA TYR A 65 1.92 4.22 -19.09
C TYR A 65 2.47 3.93 -20.48
N LYS A 66 3.35 4.78 -20.98
CA LYS A 66 3.98 4.62 -22.31
C LYS A 66 4.94 3.43 -22.35
N SER A 67 5.65 3.20 -21.26
CA SER A 67 6.60 2.10 -21.10
C SER A 67 6.69 1.62 -19.65
N VAL A 68 7.27 0.43 -19.46
CA VAL A 68 7.58 -0.08 -18.10
C VAL A 68 8.58 0.84 -17.40
N GLN A 69 9.50 1.43 -18.15
CA GLN A 69 10.50 2.37 -17.63
C GLN A 69 9.84 3.65 -17.11
N ASP A 70 8.87 4.22 -17.84
CA ASP A 70 8.13 5.39 -17.37
C ASP A 70 7.34 5.09 -16.10
N TYR A 71 6.71 3.91 -16.05
CA TYR A 71 6.02 3.43 -14.84
C TYR A 71 6.97 3.33 -13.65
N LEU A 72 8.10 2.66 -13.81
CA LEU A 72 9.09 2.49 -12.75
C LEU A 72 9.71 3.83 -12.33
N ALA A 73 9.94 4.75 -13.26
CA ALA A 73 10.43 6.09 -12.95
C ALA A 73 9.46 6.87 -12.08
N GLN A 74 8.14 6.80 -12.36
CA GLN A 74 7.12 7.43 -11.53
C GLN A 74 7.02 6.75 -10.16
N MET A 75 7.01 5.42 -10.09
CA MET A 75 7.01 4.69 -8.82
C MET A 75 8.25 5.04 -7.99
N LYS A 76 9.42 5.13 -8.62
CA LYS A 76 10.64 5.54 -7.93
C LYS A 76 10.53 6.92 -7.28
N GLN A 77 9.92 7.91 -7.96
CA GLN A 77 9.68 9.23 -7.37
C GLN A 77 8.78 9.15 -6.14
N ILE A 78 7.67 8.43 -6.24
CA ILE A 78 6.71 8.26 -5.13
C ILE A 78 7.39 7.57 -3.94
N PHE A 79 8.06 6.45 -4.17
CA PHE A 79 8.70 5.70 -3.09
C PHE A 79 9.96 6.38 -2.53
N THR A 80 10.64 7.26 -3.29
CA THR A 80 11.71 8.12 -2.76
C THR A 80 11.15 9.10 -1.73
N MET A 81 10.02 9.75 -2.01
CA MET A 81 9.37 10.63 -1.04
C MET A 81 8.80 9.85 0.14
N ALA A 82 8.21 8.67 -0.11
CA ALA A 82 7.73 7.78 0.92
C ALA A 82 8.84 7.33 1.88
N TYR A 83 10.05 7.08 1.36
CA TYR A 83 11.23 6.78 2.17
C TYR A 83 11.58 7.94 3.12
N ASP A 84 11.55 9.18 2.63
CA ASP A 84 11.80 10.35 3.46
C ASP A 84 10.75 10.48 4.58
N ARG A 85 9.47 10.24 4.29
CA ARG A 85 8.36 10.35 5.24
C ARG A 85 8.32 9.22 6.26
N LEU A 86 8.83 8.05 5.93
CA LEU A 86 8.88 6.89 6.82
C LEU A 86 9.93 7.08 7.91
N LYS A 87 9.61 6.74 9.15
CA LYS A 87 10.56 6.71 10.27
C LYS A 87 11.63 5.64 10.05
N GLU A 88 12.80 5.85 10.60
CA GLU A 88 13.87 4.85 10.67
C GLU A 88 13.40 3.56 11.36
N SER A 89 13.90 2.41 10.96
CA SER A 89 13.50 1.08 11.42
C SER A 89 12.08 0.65 11.07
N ARG A 90 11.30 1.46 10.37
CA ARG A 90 9.91 1.17 10.01
C ARG A 90 9.81 0.57 8.61
N MET A 91 8.65 0.00 8.32
CA MET A 91 8.41 -0.84 7.14
C MET A 91 7.60 -0.14 6.06
N CYS A 92 7.96 -0.43 4.82
CA CYS A 92 7.15 -0.15 3.63
C CYS A 92 6.74 -1.49 3.02
N VAL A 93 5.45 -1.78 3.00
CA VAL A 93 4.88 -3.04 2.52
C VAL A 93 4.10 -2.80 1.24
N VAL A 94 4.50 -3.48 0.18
CA VAL A 94 3.94 -3.30 -1.17
C VAL A 94 3.34 -4.60 -1.67
N ASN A 95 2.01 -4.60 -1.92
CA ASN A 95 1.35 -5.69 -2.62
C ASN A 95 1.45 -5.47 -4.13
N ILE A 96 2.01 -6.44 -4.85
CA ILE A 96 2.24 -6.32 -6.30
C ILE A 96 2.27 -7.70 -6.97
N SER A 97 1.85 -7.75 -8.24
CA SER A 97 1.79 -8.97 -9.03
C SER A 97 2.39 -8.80 -10.42
N PRO A 98 2.92 -9.86 -11.04
CA PRO A 98 3.26 -9.83 -12.46
C PRO A 98 2.02 -9.54 -13.31
N VAL A 99 2.18 -8.70 -14.33
CA VAL A 99 1.09 -8.29 -15.23
C VAL A 99 1.14 -9.10 -16.52
N LEU A 100 -0.01 -9.66 -16.89
CA LEU A 100 -0.15 -10.35 -18.18
C LEU A 100 -0.33 -9.33 -19.31
N VAL A 101 0.58 -9.35 -20.28
CA VAL A 101 0.43 -8.67 -21.56
C VAL A 101 -0.18 -9.64 -22.55
N GLU A 102 -1.39 -9.33 -23.00
CA GLU A 102 -2.09 -10.16 -23.97
C GLU A 102 -1.44 -10.07 -25.35
N ARG A 103 -1.58 -11.13 -26.14
CA ARG A 103 -1.05 -11.12 -27.50
C ARG A 103 -1.82 -10.14 -28.38
N GLU A 104 -1.13 -9.31 -29.11
CA GLU A 104 -1.72 -8.38 -30.10
C GLU A 104 -2.25 -9.11 -31.33
N LYS A 105 -1.58 -10.19 -31.74
CA LYS A 105 -1.91 -10.99 -32.94
C LYS A 105 -1.76 -12.47 -32.65
N ARG A 106 -2.41 -13.33 -33.45
CA ARG A 106 -2.30 -14.78 -33.31
C ARG A 106 -0.87 -15.32 -33.44
N SER A 107 0.00 -14.63 -34.17
CA SER A 107 1.41 -14.99 -34.36
C SER A 107 2.30 -14.58 -33.20
N LYS A 108 1.85 -13.71 -32.29
CA LYS A 108 2.61 -13.30 -31.09
C LYS A 108 2.17 -14.09 -29.86
N GLN A 109 3.10 -14.31 -28.97
CA GLN A 109 2.84 -14.97 -27.69
C GLN A 109 2.57 -13.91 -26.61
N SER A 110 1.57 -14.13 -25.75
CA SER A 110 1.42 -13.32 -24.54
C SER A 110 2.57 -13.58 -23.58
N TYR A 111 2.98 -12.58 -22.84
CA TYR A 111 4.06 -12.68 -21.86
C TYR A 111 3.68 -11.96 -20.55
N ARG A 112 4.52 -12.03 -19.55
CA ARG A 112 4.29 -11.33 -18.29
C ARG A 112 5.39 -10.32 -18.04
N ILE A 113 5.00 -9.14 -17.55
CA ILE A 113 5.91 -8.16 -16.99
C ILE A 113 6.12 -8.52 -15.52
N PRO A 114 7.35 -8.80 -15.10
CA PRO A 114 7.65 -9.28 -13.75
C PRO A 114 7.80 -8.10 -12.78
N LEU A 115 6.75 -7.30 -12.57
CA LEU A 115 6.79 -6.08 -11.75
C LEU A 115 7.41 -6.30 -10.36
N PRO A 116 7.09 -7.36 -9.60
CA PRO A 116 7.69 -7.56 -8.28
C PRO A 116 9.23 -7.58 -8.33
N PHE A 117 9.80 -8.20 -9.37
CA PHE A 117 11.25 -8.32 -9.54
C PHE A 117 11.92 -7.03 -10.04
N TYR A 118 11.15 -6.08 -10.57
CA TYR A 118 11.66 -4.73 -10.86
C TYR A 118 11.56 -3.82 -9.65
N PHE A 119 10.59 -4.06 -8.77
CA PHE A 119 10.41 -3.26 -7.56
C PHE A 119 11.54 -3.45 -6.56
N VAL A 120 12.03 -4.67 -6.36
CA VAL A 120 13.11 -4.93 -5.39
C VAL A 120 14.34 -4.05 -5.66
N PRO A 121 15.01 -4.13 -6.84
CA PRO A 121 16.19 -3.28 -7.08
C PRO A 121 15.86 -1.78 -7.10
N MET A 122 14.67 -1.38 -7.54
CA MET A 122 14.25 0.02 -7.50
C MET A 122 14.16 0.54 -6.05
N MET A 123 13.60 -0.24 -5.14
CA MET A 123 13.48 0.13 -3.73
C MET A 123 14.85 0.13 -3.03
N GLU A 124 15.73 -0.81 -3.35
CA GLU A 124 17.11 -0.83 -2.84
C GLU A 124 17.91 0.38 -3.33
N GLU A 125 17.76 0.81 -4.59
CA GLU A 125 18.37 2.03 -5.10
C GLU A 125 17.88 3.31 -4.38
N ILE A 126 16.66 3.31 -3.83
CA ILE A 126 16.14 4.42 -3.01
C ILE A 126 16.80 4.43 -1.62
N GLY A 127 17.24 3.27 -1.13
CA GLY A 127 17.88 3.11 0.17
C GLY A 127 17.13 2.19 1.13
N PHE A 128 16.03 1.58 0.71
CA PHE A 128 15.37 0.54 1.49
C PHE A 128 16.21 -0.73 1.56
N GLU A 129 16.08 -1.47 2.66
CA GLU A 129 16.55 -2.86 2.78
C GLU A 129 15.38 -3.80 2.45
N PHE A 130 15.59 -4.74 1.53
CA PHE A 130 14.63 -5.83 1.30
C PHE A 130 14.64 -6.77 2.51
N LEU A 131 13.47 -7.00 3.10
CA LEU A 131 13.36 -7.80 4.32
C LEU A 131 12.75 -9.17 4.05
N GLU A 132 11.57 -9.22 3.42
CA GLU A 132 10.82 -10.45 3.20
C GLU A 132 9.99 -10.40 1.92
N ASP A 133 9.76 -11.57 1.31
CA ASP A 133 8.75 -11.83 0.31
C ASP A 133 7.64 -12.73 0.86
N ILE A 134 6.46 -12.19 0.99
CA ILE A 134 5.28 -12.93 1.40
C ILE A 134 4.44 -13.22 0.17
N ILE A 135 4.02 -14.46 0.01
CA ILE A 135 3.15 -14.89 -1.09
C ILE A 135 1.71 -14.94 -0.62
N TRP A 136 0.90 -14.01 -1.11
CA TRP A 136 -0.53 -14.14 -0.96
C TRP A 136 -1.05 -15.16 -1.96
N MET A 137 -1.50 -16.31 -1.48
CA MET A 137 -2.10 -17.37 -2.28
C MET A 137 -3.62 -17.27 -2.23
N LYS A 138 -4.22 -17.13 -3.41
CA LYS A 138 -5.67 -17.12 -3.62
C LYS A 138 -6.17 -18.54 -3.84
N PRO A 139 -7.42 -18.85 -3.48
CA PRO A 139 -8.02 -20.14 -3.81
C PRO A 139 -8.04 -20.40 -5.33
N ASP A 140 -7.95 -21.66 -5.72
CA ASP A 140 -8.13 -22.07 -7.10
C ASP A 140 -9.49 -21.57 -7.63
N GLY A 141 -9.49 -21.01 -8.83
CA GLY A 141 -10.70 -20.46 -9.46
C GLY A 141 -11.03 -19.01 -9.08
N SER A 142 -10.37 -18.41 -8.11
CA SER A 142 -10.54 -16.98 -7.76
C SER A 142 -9.95 -16.03 -8.81
N ALA A 143 -9.00 -16.50 -9.62
CA ALA A 143 -8.49 -15.77 -10.76
C ALA A 143 -9.23 -16.22 -12.04
N PRO A 144 -9.61 -15.29 -12.95
CA PRO A 144 -10.21 -15.65 -14.21
C PRO A 144 -9.36 -16.69 -14.94
N ASN A 145 -9.96 -17.83 -15.31
CA ASN A 145 -9.25 -18.86 -16.08
C ASN A 145 -9.08 -18.38 -17.53
N ARG A 146 -8.08 -17.55 -17.77
CA ARG A 146 -7.75 -17.02 -19.10
C ARG A 146 -7.19 -18.09 -20.05
N ASN A 147 -6.90 -19.28 -19.55
CA ASN A 147 -6.32 -20.39 -20.30
C ASN A 147 -7.28 -21.57 -20.53
N GLY A 148 -8.55 -21.45 -20.19
CA GLY A 148 -9.52 -22.55 -20.20
C GLY A 148 -9.63 -23.35 -21.50
N GLY A 149 -9.45 -22.71 -22.67
CA GLY A 149 -9.46 -23.37 -23.97
C GLY A 149 -8.17 -24.14 -24.30
N PHE A 150 -7.09 -23.95 -23.55
CA PHE A 150 -5.78 -24.54 -23.85
C PHE A 150 -5.49 -25.85 -23.12
N TYR A 151 -6.30 -26.25 -22.15
CA TYR A 151 -6.01 -27.42 -21.31
C TYR A 151 -5.88 -28.73 -22.05
N ARG A 152 -6.57 -28.89 -23.17
CA ARG A 152 -6.61 -30.17 -23.90
C ARG A 152 -5.57 -30.35 -25.02
N HIS A 153 -4.94 -29.27 -25.48
CA HIS A 153 -4.09 -29.28 -26.67
C HIS A 153 -2.74 -28.56 -26.48
N ARG A 154 -2.24 -28.54 -25.24
CA ARG A 154 -0.97 -27.89 -24.97
C ARG A 154 0.20 -28.63 -25.56
N LYS A 155 0.94 -27.94 -26.41
CA LYS A 155 2.33 -28.31 -26.67
C LYS A 155 3.17 -27.95 -25.45
N PRO A 156 4.25 -28.66 -25.12
CA PRO A 156 5.10 -28.35 -23.95
C PRO A 156 5.56 -26.90 -23.88
N ILE A 157 5.85 -26.31 -25.04
CA ILE A 157 6.32 -24.91 -25.15
C ILE A 157 5.23 -23.84 -24.95
N ALA A 158 3.96 -24.23 -24.84
CA ALA A 158 2.81 -23.33 -24.71
C ALA A 158 2.18 -23.35 -23.30
N TYR A 159 2.82 -23.97 -22.33
CA TYR A 159 2.31 -24.02 -20.97
C TYR A 159 2.29 -22.63 -20.31
N LYS A 160 1.12 -22.24 -19.80
CA LYS A 160 0.91 -20.98 -19.07
C LYS A 160 -0.04 -21.22 -17.92
N PRO A 161 0.44 -21.30 -16.69
CA PRO A 161 -0.42 -21.46 -15.52
C PRO A 161 -1.24 -20.19 -15.27
N ASN A 162 -2.39 -20.34 -14.64
CA ASN A 162 -3.05 -19.22 -13.99
C ASN A 162 -2.21 -18.76 -12.80
N ILE A 163 -2.05 -17.46 -12.64
CA ILE A 163 -1.44 -16.89 -11.44
C ILE A 163 -2.53 -16.74 -10.39
N VAL A 164 -2.42 -17.52 -9.34
CA VAL A 164 -3.28 -17.43 -8.14
C VAL A 164 -2.52 -16.81 -6.96
N THR A 165 -1.38 -16.20 -7.23
CA THR A 165 -0.53 -15.59 -6.20
C THR A 165 -0.25 -14.13 -6.49
N GLU A 166 -0.05 -13.35 -5.42
CA GLU A 166 0.56 -12.02 -5.46
C GLU A 166 1.71 -11.95 -4.47
N TYR A 167 2.59 -10.99 -4.65
CA TYR A 167 3.72 -10.74 -3.74
C TYR A 167 3.37 -9.60 -2.79
N ILE A 168 3.70 -9.79 -1.54
CA ILE A 168 3.72 -8.74 -0.52
C ILE A 168 5.17 -8.55 -0.16
N LEU A 169 5.78 -7.55 -0.77
CA LEU A 169 7.19 -7.24 -0.59
C LEU A 169 7.34 -6.34 0.63
N VAL A 170 8.15 -6.75 1.58
CA VAL A 170 8.42 -6.02 2.81
C VAL A 170 9.79 -5.39 2.73
N PHE A 171 9.82 -4.07 2.84
CA PHE A 171 11.04 -3.27 2.86
C PHE A 171 11.16 -2.54 4.19
N LYS A 172 12.38 -2.36 4.65
CA LYS A 172 12.68 -1.63 5.88
C LYS A 172 13.50 -0.38 5.56
N LYS A 173 13.18 0.75 6.20
CA LYS A 173 14.09 1.89 6.24
C LYS A 173 15.19 1.59 7.24
N PRO A 174 16.48 1.60 6.84
CA PRO A 174 17.60 1.36 7.74
C PRO A 174 17.60 2.31 8.95
N ALA A 175 18.19 1.87 10.04
CA ALA A 175 18.42 2.69 11.22
C ALA A 175 19.85 2.48 11.75
N PRO A 176 20.47 3.52 12.28
CA PRO A 176 21.83 3.40 12.87
C PRO A 176 21.85 2.72 14.25
N PHE A 177 20.68 2.33 14.75
CA PHE A 177 20.52 1.71 16.08
C PHE A 177 19.75 0.39 15.99
N LEU A 178 19.97 -0.46 16.98
CA LEU A 178 19.16 -1.66 17.16
C LEU A 178 17.77 -1.27 17.69
N ILE A 179 16.72 -1.96 17.22
CA ILE A 179 15.36 -1.81 17.76
C ILE A 179 15.41 -2.01 19.27
N ASP A 180 14.89 -1.05 20.02
CA ASP A 180 14.94 -1.03 21.47
C ASP A 180 14.26 -2.28 22.07
N LYS A 181 14.92 -2.85 23.09
CA LYS A 181 14.41 -4.01 23.82
C LYS A 181 13.12 -3.71 24.59
N VAL A 182 12.83 -2.44 24.88
CA VAL A 182 11.60 -2.01 25.58
C VAL A 182 10.36 -2.25 24.72
N ILE A 183 10.44 -2.13 23.41
CA ILE A 183 9.35 -2.40 22.47
C ILE A 183 8.94 -3.88 22.48
N LYS A 184 9.79 -4.77 22.98
CA LYS A 184 9.63 -6.22 22.87
C LYS A 184 8.37 -6.76 23.56
N ASN A 185 7.90 -6.13 24.63
CA ASN A 185 6.70 -6.58 25.36
C ASN A 185 5.40 -6.13 24.68
N ASP A 186 5.41 -4.96 24.03
CA ASP A 186 4.24 -4.41 23.33
C ASP A 186 4.10 -5.00 21.91
N SER A 187 5.12 -5.72 21.44
CA SER A 187 5.17 -6.32 20.10
C SER A 187 4.67 -7.77 20.03
N LEU A 188 4.20 -8.34 21.14
CA LEU A 188 3.73 -9.72 21.15
C LEU A 188 2.41 -9.84 20.38
N VAL A 189 2.45 -10.58 19.27
CA VAL A 189 1.23 -11.03 18.59
C VAL A 189 0.66 -12.20 19.41
N ALA A 190 -0.37 -11.92 20.20
CA ALA A 190 -0.92 -12.89 21.17
C ALA A 190 -1.67 -14.05 20.48
N ASP A 191 -2.24 -13.82 19.28
CA ASP A 191 -3.12 -14.77 18.61
C ASP A 191 -2.61 -15.14 17.22
N GLY A 192 -2.47 -16.45 16.96
CA GLY A 192 -2.39 -17.01 15.62
C GLY A 192 -1.26 -16.49 14.76
N TYR A 193 -0.03 -16.46 15.29
CA TYR A 193 1.15 -16.06 14.55
C TYR A 193 1.37 -16.96 13.33
N GLU A 194 1.39 -16.35 12.12
CA GLU A 194 1.71 -17.06 10.89
C GLU A 194 3.23 -17.31 10.82
N ARG A 195 3.60 -18.57 10.60
CA ARG A 195 5.00 -19.01 10.63
C ARG A 195 5.63 -19.15 9.25
N THR A 196 4.81 -19.08 8.22
CA THR A 196 5.25 -19.26 6.83
C THR A 196 5.03 -17.97 6.05
N ASN A 197 5.81 -17.77 5.00
CA ASN A 197 5.63 -16.66 4.08
C ASN A 197 4.54 -16.92 3.02
N VAL A 198 3.78 -18.01 3.11
CA VAL A 198 2.64 -18.30 2.22
C VAL A 198 1.35 -18.07 2.99
N TRP A 199 0.67 -16.97 2.67
CA TRP A 199 -0.59 -16.59 3.31
C TRP A 199 -1.77 -16.86 2.40
N GLN A 200 -2.79 -17.54 2.91
CA GLN A 200 -4.00 -17.87 2.19
C GLN A 200 -5.14 -16.95 2.59
N PHE A 201 -5.60 -16.14 1.65
CA PHE A 201 -6.77 -15.27 1.81
C PHE A 201 -7.64 -15.30 0.57
N ASN A 202 -8.94 -15.23 0.78
CA ASN A 202 -9.87 -14.96 -0.32
C ASN A 202 -9.67 -13.52 -0.81
N PRO A 203 -9.74 -13.27 -2.14
CA PRO A 203 -9.84 -11.91 -2.63
C PRO A 203 -11.18 -11.30 -2.20
N ASP A 204 -11.16 -10.04 -1.80
CA ASP A 204 -12.38 -9.29 -1.60
C ASP A 204 -13.00 -8.90 -2.93
N THR A 205 -14.31 -8.71 -2.93
CA THR A 205 -15.08 -8.26 -4.10
C THR A 205 -15.77 -6.94 -3.79
N SER A 206 -15.80 -6.07 -4.77
CA SER A 206 -16.55 -4.82 -4.71
C SER A 206 -17.30 -4.61 -6.02
N ASN A 207 -18.47 -4.03 -5.95
CA ASN A 207 -19.28 -3.69 -7.14
C ASN A 207 -18.87 -2.35 -7.77
N TRP A 208 -18.02 -1.56 -7.10
CA TRP A 208 -17.58 -0.25 -7.56
C TRP A 208 -16.07 -0.10 -7.71
N HIS A 209 -15.28 -0.96 -7.04
CA HIS A 209 -13.82 -0.97 -7.17
C HIS A 209 -13.35 -2.31 -7.76
N PRO A 210 -12.58 -2.29 -8.86
CA PRO A 210 -12.29 -3.50 -9.64
C PRO A 210 -11.31 -4.48 -8.98
N ALA A 211 -10.56 -4.04 -7.99
CA ALA A 211 -9.54 -4.85 -7.31
C ALA A 211 -9.33 -4.36 -5.88
N PRO A 212 -10.30 -4.58 -4.97
CA PRO A 212 -10.13 -4.18 -3.58
C PRO A 212 -9.03 -5.02 -2.92
N PHE A 213 -8.23 -4.36 -2.08
CA PHE A 213 -7.25 -5.04 -1.25
C PHE A 213 -7.97 -5.81 -0.15
N PRO A 214 -7.68 -7.11 0.10
CA PRO A 214 -8.41 -7.90 1.09
C PRO A 214 -8.23 -7.38 2.51
N GLU A 215 -9.33 -7.18 3.24
CA GLU A 215 -9.27 -6.69 4.62
C GLU A 215 -8.48 -7.63 5.54
N ALA A 216 -8.65 -8.94 5.40
CA ALA A 216 -7.91 -9.92 6.20
C ALA A 216 -6.40 -9.85 5.99
N LEU A 217 -5.97 -9.53 4.76
CA LEU A 217 -4.56 -9.36 4.44
C LEU A 217 -4.03 -8.03 5.01
N ALA A 218 -4.80 -6.93 4.83
CA ALA A 218 -4.46 -5.63 5.42
C ALA A 218 -4.36 -5.73 6.95
N GLU A 219 -5.29 -6.43 7.59
CA GLU A 219 -5.31 -6.65 9.03
C GLU A 219 -4.04 -7.35 9.52
N ARG A 220 -3.62 -8.42 8.84
CA ARG A 220 -2.42 -9.15 9.22
C ARG A 220 -1.16 -8.29 9.07
N VAL A 221 -1.02 -7.57 7.94
CA VAL A 221 0.13 -6.68 7.72
C VAL A 221 0.17 -5.58 8.79
N ILE A 222 -0.95 -4.91 9.06
CA ILE A 222 -1.00 -3.82 10.04
C ILE A 222 -0.67 -4.34 11.45
N LYS A 223 -1.19 -5.50 11.85
CA LYS A 223 -0.86 -6.11 13.14
C LYS A 223 0.61 -6.49 13.29
N TYR A 224 1.26 -6.95 12.21
CA TYR A 224 2.62 -7.44 12.27
C TYR A 224 3.67 -6.34 12.15
N TYR A 225 3.32 -5.22 11.50
CA TYR A 225 4.28 -4.16 11.17
C TYR A 225 3.96 -2.80 11.79
N SER A 226 2.96 -2.71 12.68
CA SER A 226 2.63 -1.48 13.40
C SER A 226 2.09 -1.72 14.80
N TYR A 227 2.15 -0.69 15.65
CA TYR A 227 1.56 -0.67 17.00
C TYR A 227 0.24 0.13 17.02
N GLU A 228 -0.54 -0.01 18.10
CA GLU A 228 -1.68 0.89 18.34
C GLU A 228 -1.19 2.35 18.39
N ASN A 229 -1.99 3.25 17.82
CA ASN A 229 -1.71 4.67 17.63
C ASN A 229 -0.63 5.03 16.58
N ASP A 230 0.02 4.05 15.96
CA ASP A 230 0.91 4.29 14.84
C ASP A 230 0.17 4.94 13.65
N LEU A 231 0.91 5.73 12.86
CA LEU A 231 0.41 6.38 11.65
C LEU A 231 0.76 5.55 10.42
N VAL A 232 -0.27 5.06 9.74
CA VAL A 232 -0.16 4.23 8.52
C VAL A 232 -0.52 5.07 7.29
N TYR A 233 0.24 4.91 6.22
CA TYR A 233 -0.04 5.58 4.95
C TYR A 233 -0.31 4.59 3.82
N ASP A 234 -1.38 4.85 3.06
CA ASP A 234 -1.67 4.21 1.79
C ASP A 234 -1.69 5.25 0.68
N CYS A 235 -0.67 5.22 -0.17
CA CYS A 235 -0.50 6.19 -1.27
C CYS A 235 -1.36 5.89 -2.51
N PHE A 236 -2.08 4.76 -2.53
CA PHE A 236 -2.99 4.36 -3.61
C PHE A 236 -4.25 3.72 -3.04
N ALA A 237 -5.00 4.50 -2.26
CA ALA A 237 -6.03 4.03 -1.34
C ALA A 237 -7.19 3.23 -1.97
N GLY A 238 -7.53 3.50 -3.23
CA GLY A 238 -8.56 2.77 -3.96
C GLY A 238 -9.90 2.72 -3.22
N SER A 239 -10.21 1.56 -2.63
CA SER A 239 -11.45 1.37 -1.85
C SER A 239 -11.36 1.79 -0.38
N GLY A 240 -10.19 2.23 0.10
CA GLY A 240 -9.97 2.65 1.48
C GLY A 240 -9.82 1.50 2.48
N THR A 241 -9.50 0.31 2.03
CA THR A 241 -9.37 -0.87 2.90
C THR A 241 -8.38 -0.65 4.04
N VAL A 242 -7.21 -0.07 3.74
CA VAL A 242 -6.19 0.21 4.77
C VAL A 242 -6.75 1.14 5.86
N GLY A 243 -7.47 2.20 5.49
CA GLY A 243 -8.09 3.13 6.45
C GLY A 243 -9.12 2.45 7.36
N ARG A 244 -10.04 1.65 6.79
CA ARG A 244 -11.01 0.88 7.59
C ARG A 244 -10.35 -0.05 8.59
N VAL A 245 -9.32 -0.76 8.15
CA VAL A 245 -8.60 -1.69 9.02
C VAL A 245 -7.81 -0.94 10.09
N CYS A 246 -7.16 0.16 9.76
CA CYS A 246 -6.46 1.02 10.71
C CYS A 246 -7.41 1.51 11.81
N GLN A 247 -8.57 2.03 11.44
CA GLN A 247 -9.58 2.49 12.38
C GLN A 247 -10.03 1.38 13.34
N ARG A 248 -10.33 0.19 12.81
CA ARG A 248 -10.71 -0.98 13.61
C ARG A 248 -9.61 -1.42 14.57
N LEU A 249 -8.36 -1.32 14.15
CA LEU A 249 -7.19 -1.73 14.93
C LEU A 249 -6.58 -0.60 15.77
N LYS A 250 -7.23 0.56 15.87
CA LYS A 250 -6.77 1.76 16.59
C LYS A 250 -5.43 2.30 16.10
N ARG A 251 -5.21 2.28 14.79
CA ARG A 251 -4.13 2.99 14.12
C ARG A 251 -4.70 4.24 13.46
N LYS A 252 -3.89 5.28 13.37
CA LYS A 252 -4.19 6.45 12.54
C LYS A 252 -3.82 6.14 11.10
N SER A 253 -4.50 6.76 10.14
CA SER A 253 -4.14 6.59 8.74
C SER A 253 -4.28 7.85 7.91
N ILE A 254 -3.42 7.94 6.91
CA ILE A 254 -3.52 8.91 5.82
C ILE A 254 -3.70 8.12 4.53
N LEU A 255 -4.63 8.54 3.69
CA LEU A 255 -4.97 7.88 2.43
C LEU A 255 -4.92 8.90 1.30
N SER A 256 -4.27 8.55 0.19
CA SER A 256 -4.28 9.35 -1.05
C SER A 256 -4.98 8.59 -2.15
N GLU A 257 -5.93 9.23 -2.81
CA GLU A 257 -6.60 8.69 -4.00
C GLU A 257 -6.73 9.79 -5.05
N ILE A 258 -6.06 9.60 -6.19
CA ILE A 258 -6.05 10.60 -7.26
C ILE A 258 -7.36 10.65 -8.04
N LYS A 259 -8.07 9.51 -8.13
CA LYS A 259 -9.35 9.43 -8.85
C LYS A 259 -10.50 9.93 -8.00
N THR A 260 -11.09 11.04 -8.40
CA THR A 260 -12.21 11.66 -7.69
C THR A 260 -13.40 10.72 -7.52
N ASP A 261 -13.70 9.89 -8.50
CA ASP A 261 -14.81 8.92 -8.41
C ASP A 261 -14.57 7.88 -7.32
N TYR A 262 -13.34 7.37 -7.22
CA TYR A 262 -12.96 6.42 -6.15
C TYR A 262 -12.90 7.11 -4.79
N TYR A 263 -12.34 8.31 -4.73
CA TYR A 263 -12.32 9.12 -3.52
C TYR A 263 -13.75 9.37 -2.99
N THR A 264 -14.64 9.90 -3.85
CA THR A 264 -16.03 10.20 -3.45
C THR A 264 -16.74 8.95 -2.96
N LYS A 265 -16.59 7.83 -3.67
CA LYS A 265 -17.24 6.58 -3.28
C LYS A 265 -16.65 5.99 -2.01
N MET A 266 -15.34 6.11 -1.82
CA MET A 266 -14.65 5.69 -0.59
C MET A 266 -15.18 6.46 0.62
N ILE A 267 -15.30 7.80 0.54
CA ILE A 267 -15.86 8.65 1.60
C ILE A 267 -17.31 8.24 1.90
N GLU A 268 -18.15 8.12 0.87
CA GLU A 268 -19.56 7.75 1.02
C GLU A 268 -19.74 6.39 1.72
N VAL A 269 -19.01 5.37 1.27
CA VAL A 269 -19.17 3.99 1.77
C VAL A 269 -18.62 3.84 3.19
N ASN A 270 -17.56 4.56 3.54
CA ASN A 270 -16.91 4.40 4.84
C ASN A 270 -17.37 5.44 5.88
N GLY A 271 -18.12 6.47 5.47
CA GLY A 271 -18.63 7.51 6.36
C GLY A 271 -17.52 8.43 6.90
N TRP A 272 -16.50 8.70 6.09
CA TRP A 272 -15.36 9.58 6.42
C TRP A 272 -15.56 11.02 5.98
#